data_e1b2371a269eef22c4b2e99655f1a7d8
#
_entry.id   e1b2371a269eef22c4b2e99655f1a7d8
#
_cell.length_a   1.000
_cell.length_b   1.000
_cell.length_c   1.000
_cell.angle_alpha   90.00
_cell.angle_beta   90.00
_cell.angle_gamma   90.00
#
_symmetry.space_group_name_H-M   'P 1'
#
loop_
_entity.id
_entity.type
_entity.pdbx_description
1 polymer ?
#
loop_
_entity_poly.entity_id
_entity_poly.type
_entity_poly.pdbx_seq_one_letter_code
_entity_poly.pdbx_strand_id
1 'polypeptide(L)'
;VQRPVRPNNTLFIVVAIFIVGIALIINIGAHSAQPEAQEQVQSDDQDEMTDMSGVKQGAGDNSFPITDDVSFAVDSRDVYSNPYDWRNLEWNKYNNLAYEKDGKTLSREGIDVSQHNGEIDWNAVKNEGIDFAMVRVGARAKDADVIIEDSVLEQNLEGAKRNNIAVGAYFYSQATNADEARNEAEFVLSKLSGEELDYPIVFDFEPEKGDRAYTLSTEQRTDIAKAFCSTIKGAGYNSAIYSSSSDLTCLYNLDELAPYGFWLAEYNYKPTADIAFAVWQYTNQGTLKGIDGAVDLNIDLTPALQAGKGDNS
;
A
#
# COMPACT_ATOMS: atom_id res chain seq x y z
N VAL A 1 -1.13 -27.46 -57.75
CA VAL A 1 -1.68 -27.63 -56.41
C VAL A 1 -0.91 -26.69 -55.51
N GLN A 2 -1.48 -25.51 -55.28
CA GLN A 2 -0.92 -24.47 -54.41
C GLN A 2 -1.28 -24.78 -52.94
N ARG A 3 -0.31 -24.71 -52.04
CA ARG A 3 -0.53 -24.78 -50.59
C ARG A 3 -0.94 -23.40 -50.05
N PRO A 4 -1.86 -23.32 -49.08
CA PRO A 4 -2.25 -22.04 -48.51
C PRO A 4 -1.23 -21.53 -47.52
N VAL A 5 -0.98 -20.22 -47.56
CA VAL A 5 -0.12 -19.46 -46.66
C VAL A 5 -0.86 -19.25 -45.33
N ARG A 6 -0.22 -19.53 -44.20
CA ARG A 6 -0.75 -19.23 -42.87
C ARG A 6 -0.52 -17.75 -42.55
N PRO A 7 -1.46 -17.07 -41.90
CA PRO A 7 -1.23 -15.69 -41.44
C PRO A 7 -0.32 -15.68 -40.18
N ASN A 8 0.66 -14.78 -40.18
CA ASN A 8 1.49 -14.46 -39.03
C ASN A 8 0.67 -13.73 -37.96
N ASN A 9 0.48 -14.34 -36.83
CA ASN A 9 0.01 -13.63 -35.64
C ASN A 9 1.20 -12.87 -35.02
N THR A 10 1.24 -11.57 -35.26
CA THR A 10 2.16 -10.67 -34.56
C THR A 10 1.56 -10.37 -33.19
N LEU A 11 2.11 -11.01 -32.18
CA LEU A 11 1.83 -10.74 -30.78
C LEU A 11 2.45 -9.38 -30.44
N PHE A 12 1.64 -8.37 -30.18
CA PHE A 12 2.10 -7.10 -29.63
C PHE A 12 2.38 -7.28 -28.14
N ILE A 13 3.66 -7.45 -27.80
CA ILE A 13 4.16 -7.36 -26.43
C ILE A 13 4.35 -5.85 -26.16
N VAL A 14 3.51 -5.28 -25.33
CA VAL A 14 3.73 -3.93 -24.78
C VAL A 14 4.77 -4.06 -23.68
N VAL A 15 6.02 -3.75 -24.01
CA VAL A 15 7.10 -3.63 -23.01
C VAL A 15 7.03 -2.22 -22.46
N ALA A 16 6.61 -2.08 -21.22
CA ALA A 16 6.75 -0.84 -20.48
C ALA A 16 8.22 -0.65 -20.10
N ILE A 17 8.92 0.24 -20.80
CA ILE A 17 10.30 0.60 -20.49
C ILE A 17 10.26 1.72 -19.46
N PHE A 18 10.63 1.43 -18.23
CA PHE A 18 10.96 2.44 -17.22
C PHE A 18 12.35 3.02 -17.53
N ILE A 19 12.40 4.26 -18.01
CA ILE A 19 13.63 5.02 -18.15
C ILE A 19 13.86 5.78 -16.85
N VAL A 20 14.78 5.30 -16.02
CA VAL A 20 15.30 6.07 -14.88
C VAL A 20 16.32 7.07 -15.44
N GLY A 21 15.90 8.32 -15.58
CA GLY A 21 16.77 9.43 -15.96
C GLY A 21 17.51 9.98 -14.74
N ILE A 22 18.79 9.67 -14.59
CA ILE A 22 19.67 10.36 -13.66
C ILE A 22 20.09 11.70 -14.31
N ALA A 23 19.52 12.80 -13.84
CA ALA A 23 19.99 14.14 -14.20
C ALA A 23 21.02 14.62 -13.18
N LEU A 24 22.27 14.64 -13.58
CA LEU A 24 23.38 15.26 -12.85
C LEU A 24 23.35 16.77 -13.14
N ILE A 25 22.91 17.60 -12.19
CA ILE A 25 23.00 19.07 -12.32
C ILE A 25 24.26 19.55 -11.63
N ILE A 26 25.21 20.00 -12.44
CA ILE A 26 26.39 20.72 -11.98
C ILE A 26 26.00 22.19 -11.81
N ASN A 27 26.11 22.69 -10.60
CA ASN A 27 25.85 24.09 -10.25
C ASN A 27 27.14 24.91 -10.41
N ILE A 28 27.15 25.87 -11.33
CA ILE A 28 28.18 26.91 -11.42
C ILE A 28 27.52 28.23 -11.07
N GLY A 29 27.97 28.82 -9.97
CA GLY A 29 27.43 30.05 -9.44
C GLY A 29 27.90 31.29 -10.21
N ALA A 30 27.13 32.37 -10.11
CA ALA A 30 27.63 33.76 -10.21
C ALA A 30 26.74 34.73 -9.43
N HIS A 31 27.39 35.55 -8.66
CA HIS A 31 26.94 36.69 -7.85
C HIS A 31 26.25 37.80 -8.66
N SER A 32 25.20 38.46 -8.11
CA SER A 32 25.34 39.89 -7.70
C SER A 32 24.00 40.59 -7.40
N ALA A 33 24.00 41.28 -6.25
CA ALA A 33 23.42 42.61 -5.94
C ALA A 33 21.90 42.79 -5.76
N GLN A 34 21.54 43.11 -4.52
CA GLN A 34 20.40 43.95 -4.08
C GLN A 34 20.63 45.45 -4.44
N PRO A 35 19.63 46.40 -4.38
CA PRO A 35 19.04 46.82 -3.11
C PRO A 35 17.55 47.27 -3.11
N GLU A 36 16.96 47.22 -1.88
CA GLU A 36 16.03 48.16 -1.21
C GLU A 36 14.86 48.83 -1.93
N ALA A 37 13.64 48.70 -1.33
CA ALA A 37 12.95 49.82 -0.70
C ALA A 37 11.69 49.35 0.09
N GLN A 38 11.57 49.92 1.28
CA GLN A 38 10.43 49.84 2.22
C GLN A 38 9.23 50.63 1.72
N GLU A 39 8.01 50.16 2.03
CA GLU A 39 6.92 51.07 2.38
C GLU A 39 5.92 50.37 3.33
N GLN A 40 5.80 50.94 4.52
CA GLN A 40 4.78 50.66 5.52
C GLN A 40 3.49 51.41 5.13
N VAL A 41 2.35 50.74 5.19
CA VAL A 41 1.08 51.37 5.45
C VAL A 41 0.30 50.59 6.51
N GLN A 42 0.13 51.24 7.65
CA GLN A 42 -0.68 50.87 8.78
C GLN A 42 -2.04 51.46 8.57
N SER A 43 -3.11 50.70 8.74
CA SER A 43 -4.42 51.25 9.16
C SER A 43 -5.20 50.15 9.89
N ASP A 44 -5.58 50.57 11.11
CA ASP A 44 -6.53 49.94 12.02
C ASP A 44 -7.90 49.72 11.34
N ASP A 45 -8.53 48.58 11.66
CA ASP A 45 -9.95 48.59 12.04
C ASP A 45 -10.27 47.34 12.88
N GLN A 46 -10.76 47.58 14.07
CA GLN A 46 -11.34 46.63 15.01
C GLN A 46 -12.83 46.39 14.64
N ASP A 47 -13.31 45.26 15.09
CA ASP A 47 -14.68 44.83 15.31
C ASP A 47 -15.33 43.98 14.22
N GLU A 48 -15.46 42.69 14.51
CA GLU A 48 -16.70 42.00 14.85
C GLU A 48 -16.45 40.52 15.12
N MET A 49 -16.49 40.16 16.42
CA MET A 49 -16.70 38.78 16.86
C MET A 49 -18.14 38.37 16.54
N THR A 50 -18.36 37.68 15.44
CA THR A 50 -19.60 36.94 15.19
C THR A 50 -19.47 35.53 15.73
N ASP A 51 -20.25 35.26 16.75
CA ASP A 51 -20.58 33.97 17.32
C ASP A 51 -20.99 32.97 16.20
N MET A 52 -20.13 32.00 15.89
CA MET A 52 -20.40 30.88 14.98
C MET A 52 -20.72 29.61 15.78
N SER A 53 -21.55 29.70 16.80
CA SER A 53 -22.19 28.54 17.43
C SER A 53 -23.37 28.04 16.58
N GLY A 54 -23.09 27.44 15.44
CA GLY A 54 -24.14 26.99 14.54
C GLY A 54 -23.71 26.13 13.37
N VAL A 55 -22.51 25.54 13.40
CA VAL A 55 -22.14 24.52 12.42
C VAL A 55 -22.81 23.23 12.84
N LYS A 56 -23.93 22.90 12.18
CA LYS A 56 -24.48 21.54 12.20
C LYS A 56 -23.39 20.57 11.78
N GLN A 57 -23.04 19.68 12.69
CA GLN A 57 -22.26 18.47 12.35
C GLN A 57 -22.94 17.78 11.18
N GLY A 58 -22.31 17.86 10.02
CA GLY A 58 -22.74 17.14 8.84
C GLY A 58 -22.50 15.65 9.02
N ALA A 59 -23.45 14.91 8.50
CA ALA A 59 -23.51 13.48 8.22
C ALA A 59 -22.38 12.64 8.84
N GLY A 60 -22.79 11.77 9.79
CA GLY A 60 -21.88 10.88 10.50
C GLY A 60 -20.92 10.17 9.52
N ASP A 61 -19.68 10.17 9.89
CA ASP A 61 -18.66 9.30 9.36
C ASP A 61 -19.15 7.86 9.61
N ASN A 62 -19.59 7.19 8.56
CA ASN A 62 -20.02 5.79 8.58
C ASN A 62 -18.84 4.82 8.42
N SER A 63 -17.60 5.30 8.60
CA SER A 63 -16.43 4.46 8.57
C SER A 63 -16.46 3.47 9.74
N PHE A 64 -16.10 2.21 9.45
CA PHE A 64 -15.88 1.22 10.51
C PHE A 64 -14.65 1.63 11.31
N PRO A 65 -14.77 1.94 12.61
CA PRO A 65 -13.61 2.26 13.43
C PRO A 65 -12.67 1.04 13.49
N ILE A 66 -11.38 1.29 13.46
CA ILE A 66 -10.37 0.29 13.77
C ILE A 66 -10.36 0.18 15.28
N THR A 67 -10.94 -0.89 15.82
CA THR A 67 -11.05 -1.14 17.26
C THR A 67 -10.06 -2.17 17.78
N ASP A 68 -9.52 -2.99 16.87
CA ASP A 68 -8.55 -4.05 17.14
C ASP A 68 -7.55 -4.10 15.97
N ASP A 69 -6.39 -4.67 16.20
CA ASP A 69 -5.38 -4.86 15.16
C ASP A 69 -5.95 -5.63 13.96
N VAL A 70 -5.81 -5.05 12.78
CA VAL A 70 -6.31 -5.65 11.54
C VAL A 70 -5.50 -6.89 11.19
N SER A 71 -6.18 -7.98 10.86
CA SER A 71 -5.57 -9.22 10.38
C SER A 71 -6.07 -9.56 8.98
N PHE A 72 -5.15 -9.91 8.08
CA PHE A 72 -5.46 -10.34 6.71
C PHE A 72 -5.64 -11.85 6.59
N ALA A 73 -5.45 -12.61 7.66
CA ALA A 73 -5.53 -14.07 7.65
C ALA A 73 -6.87 -14.59 7.10
N VAL A 74 -6.79 -15.60 6.25
CA VAL A 74 -7.93 -16.32 5.67
C VAL A 74 -7.91 -17.78 6.08
N ASP A 75 -9.07 -18.46 6.00
CA ASP A 75 -9.13 -19.92 6.20
C ASP A 75 -8.49 -20.60 4.98
N SER A 76 -7.59 -21.55 5.20
CA SER A 76 -6.91 -22.28 4.11
C SER A 76 -7.90 -23.02 3.20
N ARG A 77 -9.09 -23.38 3.70
CA ARG A 77 -10.15 -24.02 2.91
C ARG A 77 -10.81 -23.05 1.92
N ASP A 78 -10.76 -21.76 2.23
CA ASP A 78 -11.43 -20.71 1.47
C ASP A 78 -10.42 -19.87 0.63
N VAL A 79 -9.12 -20.17 0.72
CA VAL A 79 -8.08 -19.37 0.09
C VAL A 79 -8.20 -19.29 -1.44
N TYR A 80 -8.74 -20.33 -2.07
CA TYR A 80 -9.00 -20.39 -3.52
C TYR A 80 -10.43 -19.98 -3.88
N SER A 81 -10.98 -19.00 -3.19
CA SER A 81 -12.31 -18.48 -3.48
C SER A 81 -12.37 -17.00 -3.17
N ASN A 82 -12.72 -16.20 -4.16
CA ASN A 82 -12.96 -14.78 -3.97
C ASN A 82 -14.31 -14.56 -3.27
N PRO A 83 -14.33 -14.03 -2.03
CA PRO A 83 -15.56 -13.96 -1.24
C PRO A 83 -16.43 -12.74 -1.55
N TYR A 84 -16.01 -11.84 -2.45
CA TYR A 84 -16.63 -10.54 -2.64
C TYR A 84 -17.66 -10.53 -3.76
N ASP A 85 -18.80 -9.86 -3.53
CA ASP A 85 -19.76 -9.53 -4.56
C ASP A 85 -19.41 -8.14 -5.15
N TRP A 86 -18.74 -8.15 -6.29
CA TRP A 86 -18.24 -6.94 -6.93
C TRP A 86 -19.33 -5.98 -7.44
N ARG A 87 -20.60 -6.30 -7.31
CA ARG A 87 -21.72 -5.37 -7.55
C ARG A 87 -21.83 -4.31 -6.45
N ASN A 88 -21.18 -4.55 -5.30
CA ASN A 88 -21.10 -3.64 -4.17
C ASN A 88 -19.93 -2.65 -4.26
N LEU A 89 -19.10 -2.72 -5.32
CA LEU A 89 -17.98 -1.80 -5.53
C LEU A 89 -18.46 -0.53 -6.21
N GLU A 90 -18.23 0.62 -5.58
CA GLU A 90 -18.67 1.94 -6.03
C GLU A 90 -17.55 2.97 -5.90
N TRP A 91 -17.70 4.13 -6.54
CA TRP A 91 -16.82 5.28 -6.36
C TRP A 91 -17.41 6.22 -5.32
N ASN A 92 -16.66 6.54 -4.28
CA ASN A 92 -17.09 7.44 -3.22
C ASN A 92 -16.98 8.93 -3.63
N LYS A 93 -17.36 9.84 -2.73
CA LYS A 93 -17.32 11.29 -2.95
C LYS A 93 -15.93 11.88 -3.18
N TYR A 94 -14.87 11.15 -2.83
CA TYR A 94 -13.47 11.52 -3.05
C TYR A 94 -12.89 10.94 -4.34
N ASN A 95 -13.71 10.23 -5.11
CA ASN A 95 -13.31 9.48 -6.31
C ASN A 95 -12.31 8.34 -5.99
N ASN A 96 -12.44 7.74 -4.81
CA ASN A 96 -11.78 6.50 -4.40
C ASN A 96 -12.80 5.35 -4.43
N LEU A 97 -12.32 4.11 -4.51
CA LEU A 97 -13.20 2.94 -4.47
C LEU A 97 -13.76 2.75 -3.05
N ALA A 98 -15.01 2.31 -2.96
CA ALA A 98 -15.65 1.88 -1.74
C ALA A 98 -16.44 0.59 -1.97
N TYR A 99 -16.56 -0.24 -0.95
CA TYR A 99 -17.41 -1.42 -0.97
C TYR A 99 -18.65 -1.17 -0.10
N GLU A 100 -19.81 -1.02 -0.75
CA GLU A 100 -21.06 -0.67 -0.08
C GLU A 100 -22.07 -1.79 -0.18
N LYS A 101 -22.64 -2.18 0.96
CA LYS A 101 -23.70 -3.20 1.02
C LYS A 101 -24.79 -2.73 1.98
N ASP A 102 -26.04 -2.77 1.53
CA ASP A 102 -27.22 -2.41 2.32
C ASP A 102 -27.14 -1.02 2.94
N GLY A 103 -26.54 -0.05 2.21
CA GLY A 103 -26.37 1.34 2.65
C GLY A 103 -25.27 1.53 3.72
N LYS A 104 -24.36 0.57 3.86
CA LYS A 104 -23.20 0.65 4.75
C LYS A 104 -21.92 0.50 3.94
N THR A 105 -20.97 1.37 4.17
CA THR A 105 -19.61 1.23 3.66
C THR A 105 -18.90 0.15 4.46
N LEU A 106 -18.46 -0.91 3.80
CA LEU A 106 -17.77 -2.07 4.37
C LEU A 106 -16.32 -2.16 3.85
N SER A 107 -15.69 -1.01 3.69
CA SER A 107 -14.29 -0.89 3.29
C SER A 107 -13.65 0.32 3.95
N ARG A 108 -12.31 0.39 3.88
CA ARG A 108 -11.51 1.57 4.23
C ARG A 108 -10.58 1.89 3.07
N GLU A 109 -10.36 3.18 2.84
CA GLU A 109 -9.46 3.66 1.80
C GLU A 109 -8.06 3.83 2.33
N GLY A 110 -7.06 3.44 1.56
CA GLY A 110 -5.67 3.53 1.97
C GLY A 110 -4.70 3.86 0.87
N ILE A 111 -3.49 4.14 1.29
CA ILE A 111 -2.33 4.34 0.42
C ILE A 111 -1.17 3.49 0.88
N ASP A 112 -0.22 3.21 -0.01
CA ASP A 112 1.10 2.77 0.43
C ASP A 112 2.17 3.74 -0.07
N VAL A 113 3.15 3.98 0.80
CA VAL A 113 4.11 5.06 0.63
C VAL A 113 5.52 4.68 1.03
N SER A 114 6.48 5.37 0.42
CA SER A 114 7.89 5.21 0.66
C SER A 114 8.62 6.53 0.40
N GLN A 115 9.95 6.52 0.49
CA GLN A 115 10.78 7.68 0.11
C GLN A 115 10.56 8.18 -1.33
N HIS A 116 9.96 7.37 -2.20
CA HIS A 116 9.69 7.75 -3.58
C HIS A 116 8.54 8.75 -3.72
N ASN A 117 7.67 8.86 -2.71
CA ASN A 117 6.55 9.81 -2.67
C ASN A 117 6.97 11.21 -2.16
N GLY A 118 8.24 11.36 -1.74
CA GLY A 118 8.74 12.64 -1.24
C GLY A 118 8.15 13.08 0.09
N GLU A 119 7.96 14.39 0.25
CA GLU A 119 7.33 14.98 1.44
C GLU A 119 5.80 14.91 1.29
N ILE A 120 5.12 14.45 2.35
CA ILE A 120 3.66 14.22 2.35
C ILE A 120 2.98 15.18 3.33
N ASP A 121 1.99 15.93 2.85
CA ASP A 121 1.03 16.66 3.69
C ASP A 121 -0.07 15.70 4.17
N TRP A 122 0.16 15.06 5.29
CA TRP A 122 -0.75 14.07 5.88
C TRP A 122 -2.12 14.65 6.27
N ASN A 123 -2.20 15.95 6.56
CA ASN A 123 -3.48 16.61 6.80
C ASN A 123 -4.31 16.67 5.52
N ALA A 124 -3.69 17.06 4.40
CA ALA A 124 -4.34 17.06 3.11
C ALA A 124 -4.76 15.64 2.69
N VAL A 125 -3.90 14.64 2.89
CA VAL A 125 -4.20 13.21 2.61
C VAL A 125 -5.42 12.74 3.41
N LYS A 126 -5.49 13.03 4.73
CA LYS A 126 -6.67 12.68 5.55
C LYS A 126 -7.95 13.32 5.03
N ASN A 127 -7.89 14.57 4.58
CA ASN A 127 -9.04 15.28 4.02
C ASN A 127 -9.53 14.74 2.67
N GLU A 128 -8.73 13.93 1.96
CA GLU A 128 -9.13 13.16 0.77
C GLU A 128 -9.77 11.81 1.12
N GLY A 129 -10.04 11.54 2.41
CA GLY A 129 -10.77 10.37 2.88
C GLY A 129 -9.92 9.13 3.08
N ILE A 130 -8.60 9.28 3.24
CA ILE A 130 -7.70 8.16 3.51
C ILE A 130 -7.79 7.76 4.99
N ASP A 131 -8.03 6.47 5.21
CA ASP A 131 -8.21 5.87 6.53
C ASP A 131 -6.95 5.17 7.03
N PHE A 132 -6.14 4.60 6.13
CA PHE A 132 -4.92 3.89 6.49
C PHE A 132 -3.77 4.14 5.52
N ALA A 133 -2.54 3.89 6.00
CA ALA A 133 -1.32 3.93 5.20
C ALA A 133 -0.42 2.75 5.52
N MET A 134 0.08 2.09 4.48
CA MET A 134 1.15 1.10 4.58
C MET A 134 2.48 1.80 4.31
N VAL A 135 3.39 1.83 5.28
CA VAL A 135 4.63 2.59 5.22
C VAL A 135 5.82 1.65 5.02
N ARG A 136 6.66 1.94 4.02
CA ARG A 136 7.85 1.13 3.77
C ARG A 136 8.88 1.30 4.88
N VAL A 137 9.33 0.17 5.45
CA VAL A 137 10.42 0.15 6.44
C VAL A 137 11.78 0.17 5.76
N GLY A 138 11.89 -0.52 4.63
CA GLY A 138 13.13 -0.65 3.89
C GLY A 138 13.01 -1.64 2.75
N ALA A 139 14.14 -1.95 2.16
CA ALA A 139 14.24 -2.88 1.04
C ALA A 139 15.56 -3.65 1.07
N ARG A 140 15.58 -4.87 0.52
CA ARG A 140 16.85 -5.50 0.12
C ARG A 140 17.16 -5.13 -1.33
N ALA A 141 18.42 -4.83 -1.61
CA ALA A 141 18.86 -4.46 -2.95
C ALA A 141 18.63 -5.61 -3.96
N LYS A 142 18.24 -5.26 -5.18
CA LYS A 142 17.91 -6.21 -6.26
C LYS A 142 19.11 -7.05 -6.74
N ASP A 143 20.30 -6.51 -6.64
CA ASP A 143 21.55 -7.06 -7.16
C ASP A 143 22.62 -7.39 -6.10
N ALA A 144 22.32 -7.10 -4.83
CA ALA A 144 23.26 -7.30 -3.73
C ALA A 144 22.56 -7.77 -2.44
N ASP A 145 23.32 -8.41 -1.55
CA ASP A 145 22.87 -8.78 -0.21
C ASP A 145 23.04 -7.60 0.76
N VAL A 146 22.27 -6.54 0.53
CA VAL A 146 22.30 -5.30 1.34
C VAL A 146 20.88 -4.88 1.65
N ILE A 147 20.60 -4.66 2.93
CA ILE A 147 19.34 -4.06 3.40
C ILE A 147 19.53 -2.55 3.50
N ILE A 148 18.56 -1.81 2.95
CA ILE A 148 18.52 -0.35 2.90
C ILE A 148 17.26 0.09 3.63
N GLU A 149 17.43 0.95 4.64
CA GLU A 149 16.30 1.58 5.35
C GLU A 149 15.61 2.61 4.46
N ASP A 150 14.30 2.73 4.58
CA ASP A 150 13.57 3.84 3.95
C ASP A 150 13.85 5.14 4.72
N SER A 151 14.38 6.14 4.01
CA SER A 151 14.90 7.36 4.63
C SER A 151 13.83 8.26 5.27
N VAL A 152 12.54 8.00 5.00
CA VAL A 152 11.40 8.77 5.53
C VAL A 152 10.45 7.91 6.37
N LEU A 153 10.88 6.72 6.79
CA LEU A 153 10.08 5.80 7.61
C LEU A 153 9.45 6.50 8.83
N GLU A 154 10.27 7.08 9.69
CA GLU A 154 9.83 7.74 10.92
C GLU A 154 8.89 8.91 10.61
N GLN A 155 9.26 9.75 9.63
CA GLN A 155 8.44 10.90 9.20
C GLN A 155 7.05 10.46 8.73
N ASN A 156 6.95 9.38 7.96
CA ASN A 156 5.68 8.89 7.44
C ASN A 156 4.82 8.25 8.54
N LEU A 157 5.40 7.42 9.41
CA LEU A 157 4.68 6.83 10.54
C LEU A 157 4.11 7.90 11.47
N GLU A 158 4.95 8.85 11.91
CA GLU A 158 4.50 9.94 12.76
C GLU A 158 3.48 10.87 12.07
N GLY A 159 3.68 11.17 10.79
CA GLY A 159 2.81 12.03 10.02
C GLY A 159 1.42 11.43 9.87
N ALA A 160 1.31 10.14 9.52
CA ALA A 160 0.05 9.43 9.43
C ALA A 160 -0.67 9.36 10.78
N LYS A 161 0.01 8.92 11.84
CA LYS A 161 -0.56 8.79 13.19
C LYS A 161 -1.06 10.12 13.75
N ARG A 162 -0.31 11.22 13.58
CA ARG A 162 -0.74 12.57 14.04
C ARG A 162 -2.01 13.06 13.34
N ASN A 163 -2.33 12.53 12.17
CA ASN A 163 -3.53 12.88 11.40
C ASN A 163 -4.63 11.82 11.50
N ASN A 164 -4.56 10.91 12.49
CA ASN A 164 -5.53 9.82 12.69
C ASN A 164 -5.71 8.96 11.43
N ILE A 165 -4.62 8.67 10.73
CA ILE A 165 -4.53 7.67 9.68
C ILE A 165 -3.90 6.44 10.32
N ALA A 166 -4.60 5.31 10.28
CA ALA A 166 -4.11 4.05 10.80
C ALA A 166 -2.88 3.56 10.02
N VAL A 167 -1.95 2.89 10.68
CA VAL A 167 -0.68 2.55 10.05
C VAL A 167 -0.39 1.05 10.07
N GLY A 168 0.14 0.57 8.96
CA GLY A 168 0.86 -0.68 8.82
C GLY A 168 2.23 -0.44 8.22
N ALA A 169 2.97 -1.51 8.01
CA ALA A 169 4.32 -1.41 7.46
C ALA A 169 4.56 -2.47 6.39
N TYR A 170 5.51 -2.23 5.48
CA TYR A 170 5.95 -3.25 4.53
C TYR A 170 7.45 -3.21 4.30
N PHE A 171 8.00 -4.34 3.87
CA PHE A 171 9.40 -4.47 3.50
C PHE A 171 9.53 -5.08 2.12
N TYR A 172 10.19 -4.36 1.20
CA TYR A 172 10.46 -4.82 -0.15
C TYR A 172 11.62 -5.83 -0.15
N SER A 173 11.26 -7.10 -0.27
CA SER A 173 12.18 -8.22 -0.14
C SER A 173 12.81 -8.62 -1.47
N GLN A 174 14.07 -9.04 -1.38
CA GLN A 174 14.78 -9.76 -2.43
C GLN A 174 15.51 -10.98 -1.82
N ALA A 175 14.95 -11.55 -0.75
CA ALA A 175 15.50 -12.73 -0.10
C ALA A 175 15.55 -13.92 -1.07
N THR A 176 16.64 -14.67 -1.04
CA THR A 176 16.85 -15.87 -1.87
C THR A 176 16.75 -17.16 -1.08
N ASN A 177 16.60 -17.05 0.25
CA ASN A 177 16.45 -18.17 1.17
C ASN A 177 15.80 -17.70 2.49
N ALA A 178 15.38 -18.66 3.31
CA ALA A 178 14.68 -18.40 4.57
C ALA A 178 15.53 -17.63 5.60
N ASP A 179 16.85 -17.76 5.61
CA ASP A 179 17.71 -17.05 6.55
C ASP A 179 17.79 -15.57 6.21
N GLU A 180 17.87 -15.23 4.92
CA GLU A 180 17.77 -13.84 4.48
C GLU A 180 16.43 -13.22 4.80
N ALA A 181 15.32 -13.96 4.63
CA ALA A 181 13.99 -13.48 5.00
C ALA A 181 13.83 -13.23 6.51
N ARG A 182 14.43 -14.09 7.35
CA ARG A 182 14.49 -13.84 8.80
C ARG A 182 15.29 -12.58 9.13
N ASN A 183 16.44 -12.38 8.48
CA ASN A 183 17.25 -11.17 8.67
C ASN A 183 16.48 -9.91 8.24
N GLU A 184 15.68 -9.96 7.17
CA GLU A 184 14.80 -8.86 6.78
C GLU A 184 13.74 -8.58 7.85
N ALA A 185 13.08 -9.62 8.36
CA ALA A 185 12.09 -9.48 9.42
C ALA A 185 12.69 -8.94 10.73
N GLU A 186 13.88 -9.41 11.13
CA GLU A 186 14.61 -8.90 12.30
C GLU A 186 15.01 -7.43 12.11
N PHE A 187 15.42 -7.03 10.91
CA PHE A 187 15.67 -5.64 10.58
C PHE A 187 14.40 -4.79 10.77
N VAL A 188 13.27 -5.23 10.20
CA VAL A 188 11.98 -4.55 10.34
C VAL A 188 11.60 -4.39 11.81
N LEU A 189 11.68 -5.45 12.59
CA LEU A 189 11.39 -5.43 14.03
C LEU A 189 12.31 -4.47 14.80
N SER A 190 13.59 -4.38 14.40
CA SER A 190 14.53 -3.45 15.04
C SER A 190 14.17 -1.99 14.77
N LYS A 191 13.60 -1.68 13.58
CA LYS A 191 13.19 -0.33 13.19
C LYS A 191 11.83 0.07 13.78
N LEU A 192 10.93 -0.89 13.94
CA LEU A 192 9.59 -0.68 14.49
C LEU A 192 9.50 -0.98 16.01
N SER A 193 10.64 -1.09 16.70
CA SER A 193 10.66 -1.43 18.11
C SER A 193 9.89 -0.42 18.98
N GLY A 194 8.80 -0.88 19.58
CA GLY A 194 7.92 -0.06 20.41
C GLY A 194 6.83 0.71 19.63
N GLU A 195 6.77 0.55 18.29
CA GLU A 195 5.69 1.10 17.51
C GLU A 195 4.43 0.23 17.60
N GLU A 196 3.30 0.84 17.94
CA GLU A 196 1.98 0.21 17.79
C GLU A 196 1.52 0.41 16.35
N LEU A 197 1.09 -0.67 15.71
CA LEU A 197 0.58 -0.69 14.34
C LEU A 197 -0.86 -1.21 14.34
N ASP A 198 -1.73 -0.55 13.59
CA ASP A 198 -3.13 -0.97 13.41
C ASP A 198 -3.26 -2.05 12.34
N TYR A 199 -2.35 -2.06 11.36
CA TYR A 199 -2.28 -2.96 10.21
C TYR A 199 -1.06 -3.87 10.28
N PRO A 200 -1.05 -5.00 9.53
CA PRO A 200 0.07 -5.94 9.54
C PRO A 200 1.41 -5.35 9.08
N ILE A 201 2.48 -6.06 9.42
CA ILE A 201 3.79 -5.93 8.75
C ILE A 201 3.80 -6.89 7.56
N VAL A 202 3.97 -6.35 6.37
CA VAL A 202 3.78 -7.06 5.10
C VAL A 202 5.11 -7.43 4.45
N PHE A 203 5.21 -8.68 4.03
CA PHE A 203 6.25 -9.18 3.16
C PHE A 203 5.88 -8.84 1.72
N ASP A 204 6.61 -7.92 1.11
CA ASP A 204 6.43 -7.47 -0.26
C ASP A 204 7.53 -8.09 -1.13
N PHE A 205 7.16 -9.00 -2.06
CA PHE A 205 8.11 -9.77 -2.83
C PHE A 205 7.73 -9.81 -4.31
N GLU A 206 8.42 -8.98 -5.08
CA GLU A 206 8.15 -8.75 -6.51
C GLU A 206 9.44 -8.82 -7.36
N PRO A 207 10.15 -9.96 -7.40
CA PRO A 207 11.39 -10.05 -8.16
C PRO A 207 11.13 -10.00 -9.66
N GLU A 208 11.76 -9.05 -10.33
CA GLU A 208 11.74 -8.89 -11.78
C GLU A 208 12.87 -9.68 -12.45
N LYS A 209 12.77 -9.83 -13.78
CA LYS A 209 13.81 -10.51 -14.56
C LYS A 209 15.14 -9.78 -14.43
N GLY A 210 16.10 -10.48 -13.85
CA GLY A 210 17.45 -9.95 -13.60
C GLY A 210 17.74 -9.74 -12.11
N ASP A 211 16.69 -9.71 -11.28
CA ASP A 211 16.83 -9.64 -9.83
C ASP A 211 17.38 -10.96 -9.26
N ARG A 212 18.07 -10.86 -8.12
CA ARG A 212 18.69 -12.02 -7.44
C ARG A 212 17.70 -13.11 -7.06
N ALA A 213 16.45 -12.75 -6.79
CA ALA A 213 15.38 -13.66 -6.36
C ALA A 213 14.46 -14.14 -7.50
N TYR A 214 14.72 -13.75 -8.76
CA TYR A 214 13.78 -13.99 -9.87
C TYR A 214 13.55 -15.48 -10.18
N THR A 215 14.59 -16.33 -10.07
CA THR A 215 14.55 -17.73 -10.53
C THR A 215 14.13 -18.73 -9.46
N LEU A 216 13.62 -18.28 -8.33
CA LEU A 216 13.20 -19.15 -7.23
C LEU A 216 11.97 -19.98 -7.58
N SER A 217 11.94 -21.24 -7.11
CA SER A 217 10.77 -22.12 -7.24
C SER A 217 9.62 -21.67 -6.33
N THR A 218 8.44 -22.22 -6.58
CA THR A 218 7.24 -22.01 -5.74
C THR A 218 7.51 -22.38 -4.28
N GLU A 219 8.16 -23.52 -4.01
CA GLU A 219 8.51 -23.96 -2.67
C GLU A 219 9.45 -22.95 -1.99
N GLN A 220 10.49 -22.50 -2.71
CA GLN A 220 11.45 -21.54 -2.16
C GLN A 220 10.77 -20.21 -1.83
N ARG A 221 9.92 -19.67 -2.71
CA ARG A 221 9.17 -18.44 -2.47
C ARG A 221 8.24 -18.56 -1.26
N THR A 222 7.54 -19.69 -1.17
CA THR A 222 6.65 -20.01 -0.04
C THR A 222 7.41 -20.09 1.28
N ASP A 223 8.56 -20.78 1.30
CA ASP A 223 9.40 -20.89 2.51
C ASP A 223 9.99 -19.54 2.95
N ILE A 224 10.38 -18.70 2.01
CA ILE A 224 10.88 -17.34 2.25
C ILE A 224 9.78 -16.49 2.88
N ALA A 225 8.58 -16.46 2.28
CA ALA A 225 7.44 -15.72 2.82
C ALA A 225 7.06 -16.21 4.23
N LYS A 226 7.01 -17.53 4.46
CA LYS A 226 6.77 -18.12 5.78
C LYS A 226 7.83 -17.73 6.80
N ALA A 227 9.11 -17.71 6.40
CA ALA A 227 10.19 -17.35 7.30
C ALA A 227 10.08 -15.90 7.78
N PHE A 228 9.81 -14.96 6.87
CA PHE A 228 9.54 -13.57 7.23
C PHE A 228 8.32 -13.46 8.13
N CYS A 229 7.15 -13.92 7.67
CA CYS A 229 5.89 -13.75 8.36
C CYS A 229 5.85 -14.43 9.74
N SER A 230 6.47 -15.61 9.88
CA SER A 230 6.53 -16.30 11.18
C SER A 230 7.43 -15.57 12.18
N THR A 231 8.51 -14.94 11.72
CA THR A 231 9.39 -14.11 12.56
C THR A 231 8.64 -12.88 13.08
N ILE A 232 7.90 -12.18 12.20
CA ILE A 232 7.06 -11.05 12.57
C ILE A 232 5.97 -11.46 13.58
N LYS A 233 5.24 -12.55 13.30
CA LYS A 233 4.21 -13.07 14.23
C LYS A 233 4.79 -13.51 15.57
N GLY A 234 6.00 -14.08 15.58
CA GLY A 234 6.70 -14.46 16.80
C GLY A 234 7.04 -13.27 17.70
N ALA A 235 7.14 -12.07 17.17
CA ALA A 235 7.33 -10.82 17.89
C ALA A 235 6.01 -10.14 18.32
N GLY A 236 4.86 -10.73 18.00
CA GLY A 236 3.54 -10.24 18.44
C GLY A 236 2.79 -9.37 17.44
N TYR A 237 3.34 -9.11 16.25
CA TYR A 237 2.65 -8.36 15.20
C TYR A 237 1.84 -9.29 14.29
N ASN A 238 0.78 -8.77 13.70
CA ASN A 238 0.17 -9.40 12.54
C ASN A 238 1.10 -9.31 11.33
N SER A 239 1.06 -10.30 10.43
CA SER A 239 1.84 -10.28 9.21
C SER A 239 1.00 -10.72 8.02
N ALA A 240 1.36 -10.24 6.82
CA ALA A 240 0.69 -10.58 5.57
C ALA A 240 1.68 -10.62 4.40
N ILE A 241 1.20 -11.03 3.22
CA ILE A 241 1.98 -11.10 1.99
C ILE A 241 1.34 -10.18 0.94
N TYR A 242 2.14 -9.29 0.36
CA TYR A 242 1.78 -8.53 -0.83
C TYR A 242 2.42 -9.16 -2.06
N SER A 243 1.66 -9.28 -3.13
CA SER A 243 2.19 -9.60 -4.45
C SER A 243 1.12 -9.34 -5.53
N SER A 244 1.56 -9.42 -6.80
CA SER A 244 0.65 -9.36 -7.93
C SER A 244 -0.31 -10.55 -7.95
N SER A 245 -1.47 -10.36 -8.58
CA SER A 245 -2.48 -11.41 -8.79
C SER A 245 -1.89 -12.63 -9.51
N SER A 246 -1.03 -12.41 -10.52
CA SER A 246 -0.36 -13.50 -11.25
C SER A 246 0.62 -14.28 -10.38
N ASP A 247 1.39 -13.59 -9.55
CA ASP A 247 2.41 -14.22 -8.72
C ASP A 247 1.77 -14.99 -7.57
N LEU A 248 0.76 -14.42 -6.90
CA LEU A 248 0.01 -15.13 -5.87
C LEU A 248 -0.58 -16.44 -6.41
N THR A 249 -1.21 -16.40 -7.57
CA THR A 249 -1.90 -17.58 -8.11
C THR A 249 -0.96 -18.63 -8.71
N CYS A 250 0.24 -18.25 -9.16
CA CYS A 250 1.13 -19.13 -9.90
C CYS A 250 2.42 -19.51 -9.18
N LEU A 251 2.88 -18.69 -8.22
CA LEU A 251 4.23 -18.80 -7.67
C LEU A 251 4.30 -19.08 -6.17
N TYR A 252 3.14 -19.35 -5.53
CA TYR A 252 3.06 -19.65 -4.09
C TYR A 252 2.14 -20.84 -3.78
N ASN A 253 2.40 -21.52 -2.66
CA ASN A 253 1.49 -22.47 -2.05
C ASN A 253 0.57 -21.70 -1.09
N LEU A 254 -0.58 -21.25 -1.59
CA LEU A 254 -1.47 -20.36 -0.83
C LEU A 254 -2.03 -21.01 0.44
N ASP A 255 -2.28 -22.32 0.45
CA ASP A 255 -2.71 -23.06 1.65
C ASP A 255 -1.76 -22.86 2.83
N GLU A 256 -0.46 -22.82 2.57
CA GLU A 256 0.57 -22.63 3.60
C GLU A 256 0.69 -21.17 4.06
N LEU A 257 0.26 -20.22 3.21
CA LEU A 257 0.34 -18.78 3.46
C LEU A 257 -0.97 -18.17 3.96
N ALA A 258 -2.10 -18.88 3.82
CA ALA A 258 -3.41 -18.43 4.29
C ALA A 258 -3.45 -17.90 5.74
N PRO A 259 -2.70 -18.47 6.72
CA PRO A 259 -2.66 -17.96 8.09
C PRO A 259 -2.07 -16.55 8.25
N TYR A 260 -1.43 -16.02 7.21
CA TYR A 260 -0.91 -14.65 7.16
C TYR A 260 -1.86 -13.74 6.36
N GLY A 261 -2.45 -14.24 5.29
CA GLY A 261 -3.35 -13.53 4.40
C GLY A 261 -2.64 -12.67 3.36
N PHE A 262 -3.44 -12.00 2.53
CA PHE A 262 -2.94 -11.41 1.30
C PHE A 262 -3.40 -9.96 1.11
N TRP A 263 -2.46 -9.15 0.61
CA TRP A 263 -2.68 -7.85 -0.01
C TRP A 263 -2.40 -8.02 -1.49
N LEU A 264 -3.46 -7.98 -2.28
CA LEU A 264 -3.46 -8.25 -3.72
C LEU A 264 -3.14 -6.98 -4.50
N ALA A 265 -2.21 -7.03 -5.45
CA ALA A 265 -2.05 -6.01 -6.48
C ALA A 265 -2.65 -6.48 -7.81
N GLU A 266 -3.66 -5.73 -8.30
CA GLU A 266 -4.26 -5.99 -9.60
C GLU A 266 -4.93 -4.72 -10.13
N TYR A 267 -4.39 -4.11 -11.18
CA TYR A 267 -4.81 -2.81 -11.69
C TYR A 267 -5.89 -2.96 -12.78
N ASN A 268 -7.04 -3.49 -12.37
CA ASN A 268 -8.23 -3.69 -13.20
C ASN A 268 -9.44 -2.99 -12.60
N TYR A 269 -10.55 -2.93 -13.34
CA TYR A 269 -11.82 -2.41 -12.82
C TYR A 269 -12.31 -3.16 -11.57
N LYS A 270 -12.01 -4.44 -11.47
CA LYS A 270 -12.20 -5.32 -10.31
C LYS A 270 -11.19 -6.45 -10.37
N PRO A 271 -10.84 -7.07 -9.24
CA PRO A 271 -9.97 -8.24 -9.24
C PRO A 271 -10.54 -9.39 -10.06
N THR A 272 -9.66 -10.09 -10.77
CA THR A 272 -9.98 -11.30 -11.54
C THR A 272 -9.43 -12.55 -10.86
N ALA A 273 -8.51 -12.39 -9.90
CA ALA A 273 -7.97 -13.48 -9.12
C ALA A 273 -9.09 -14.16 -8.30
N ASP A 274 -9.21 -15.48 -8.44
CA ASP A 274 -10.16 -16.30 -7.66
C ASP A 274 -9.47 -16.82 -6.40
N ILE A 275 -9.03 -15.88 -5.56
CA ILE A 275 -8.41 -16.12 -4.25
C ILE A 275 -9.02 -15.20 -3.21
N ALA A 276 -8.96 -15.59 -1.94
CA ALA A 276 -9.29 -14.71 -0.84
C ALA A 276 -8.13 -13.75 -0.54
N PHE A 277 -8.45 -12.49 -0.32
CA PHE A 277 -7.51 -11.43 0.09
C PHE A 277 -8.23 -10.42 0.98
N ALA A 278 -7.49 -9.65 1.74
CA ALA A 278 -8.05 -8.64 2.64
C ALA A 278 -7.94 -7.22 2.09
N VAL A 279 -6.83 -6.88 1.47
CA VAL A 279 -6.57 -5.58 0.87
C VAL A 279 -6.29 -5.75 -0.61
N TRP A 280 -6.80 -4.81 -1.40
CA TRP A 280 -6.55 -4.73 -2.83
C TRP A 280 -5.93 -3.38 -3.20
N GLN A 281 -4.71 -3.40 -3.74
CA GLN A 281 -4.09 -2.26 -4.40
C GLN A 281 -4.64 -2.21 -5.83
N TYR A 282 -5.50 -1.22 -6.09
CA TYR A 282 -6.26 -1.16 -7.33
C TYR A 282 -5.66 -0.24 -8.39
N THR A 283 -4.69 0.59 -8.02
CA THR A 283 -3.93 1.43 -8.95
C THR A 283 -2.60 1.88 -8.35
N ASN A 284 -1.60 2.03 -9.20
CA ASN A 284 -0.32 2.68 -8.91
C ASN A 284 -0.21 4.06 -9.58
N GLN A 285 -1.33 4.63 -10.04
CA GLN A 285 -1.41 5.93 -10.72
C GLN A 285 -2.44 6.85 -10.05
N GLY A 286 -2.72 6.62 -8.77
CA GLY A 286 -3.59 7.48 -7.99
C GLY A 286 -3.03 8.89 -7.84
N THR A 287 -3.91 9.85 -7.58
CA THR A 287 -3.53 11.24 -7.28
C THR A 287 -4.30 11.72 -6.08
N LEU A 288 -3.60 12.25 -5.08
CA LEU A 288 -4.18 12.80 -3.86
C LEU A 288 -3.58 14.17 -3.57
N LYS A 289 -4.40 15.06 -2.99
CA LYS A 289 -3.84 16.29 -2.42
C LYS A 289 -2.92 15.93 -1.26
N GLY A 290 -1.78 16.57 -1.20
CA GLY A 290 -0.77 16.31 -0.17
C GLY A 290 0.35 15.36 -0.59
N ILE A 291 0.27 14.78 -1.79
CA ILE A 291 1.34 13.95 -2.38
C ILE A 291 1.62 14.46 -3.79
N ASP A 292 2.89 14.73 -4.08
CA ASP A 292 3.33 15.12 -5.42
C ASP A 292 3.56 13.88 -6.28
N GLY A 293 2.87 13.81 -7.44
CA GLY A 293 2.98 12.69 -8.38
C GLY A 293 1.96 11.59 -8.14
N ALA A 294 2.27 10.39 -8.63
CA ALA A 294 1.43 9.22 -8.48
C ALA A 294 1.62 8.56 -7.11
N VAL A 295 0.55 7.99 -6.59
CA VAL A 295 0.54 7.21 -5.35
C VAL A 295 -0.31 5.95 -5.53
N ASP A 296 0.08 4.89 -4.86
CA ASP A 296 -0.64 3.63 -4.84
C ASP A 296 -1.89 3.75 -3.97
N LEU A 297 -3.07 3.39 -4.53
CA LEU A 297 -4.34 3.43 -3.81
C LEU A 297 -4.83 2.02 -3.51
N ASN A 298 -5.34 1.87 -2.30
CA ASN A 298 -5.71 0.60 -1.72
C ASN A 298 -7.12 0.63 -1.13
N ILE A 299 -7.81 -0.49 -1.18
CA ILE A 299 -9.07 -0.70 -0.48
C ILE A 299 -8.94 -1.89 0.48
N ASP A 300 -9.16 -1.66 1.77
CA ASP A 300 -9.26 -2.69 2.80
C ASP A 300 -10.70 -3.22 2.85
N LEU A 301 -10.86 -4.50 2.60
CA LEU A 301 -12.13 -5.22 2.55
C LEU A 301 -12.36 -6.10 3.80
N THR A 302 -11.53 -5.98 4.84
CA THR A 302 -11.71 -6.75 6.09
C THR A 302 -13.06 -6.50 6.76
N PRO A 303 -13.67 -5.29 6.74
CA PRO A 303 -15.01 -5.09 7.24
C PRO A 303 -16.08 -5.92 6.49
N ALA A 304 -15.92 -6.07 5.17
CA ALA A 304 -16.83 -6.90 4.36
C ALA A 304 -16.70 -8.39 4.71
N LEU A 305 -15.46 -8.87 4.95
CA LEU A 305 -15.22 -10.26 5.39
C LEU A 305 -15.83 -10.54 6.76
N GLN A 306 -15.77 -9.59 7.68
CA GLN A 306 -16.35 -9.72 9.02
C GLN A 306 -17.88 -9.73 8.97
N ALA A 307 -18.48 -8.85 8.19
CA ALA A 307 -19.92 -8.78 8.00
C ALA A 307 -20.50 -10.09 7.42
N GLY A 308 -19.78 -10.71 6.46
CA GLY A 308 -20.19 -11.99 5.85
C GLY A 308 -20.15 -13.19 6.80
N LYS A 309 -19.31 -13.15 7.84
CA LYS A 309 -19.24 -14.21 8.86
C LYS A 309 -20.39 -14.12 9.87
N GLY A 310 -20.96 -12.94 10.10
CA GLY A 310 -22.07 -12.72 11.02
C GLY A 310 -23.43 -13.23 10.48
N ASP A 311 -23.60 -13.30 9.17
CA ASP A 311 -24.85 -13.76 8.53
C ASP A 311 -25.00 -15.30 8.51
N ASN A 312 -23.96 -16.05 8.86
CA ASN A 312 -23.91 -17.52 8.84
C ASN A 312 -23.91 -18.18 10.24
N SER A 313 -24.14 -17.40 11.31
CA SER A 313 -24.13 -17.88 12.72
C SER A 313 -25.52 -18.01 13.33
#